data_fcd3b13698c55b0c4188963bfb377d63
#
_entry.id   fcd3b13698c55b0c4188963bfb377d63
#
_cell.length_a   1.000
_cell.length_b   1.000
_cell.length_c   1.000
_cell.angle_alpha   90.00
_cell.angle_beta   90.00
_cell.angle_gamma   90.00
#
_symmetry.space_group_name_H-M   'P 1'
#
loop_
_entity.id
_entity.type
_entity.pdbx_description
1 polymer ?
#
loop_
_entity_poly.entity_id
_entity_poly.type
_entity_poly.pdbx_seq_one_letter_code
_entity_poly.pdbx_strand_id
1 'polypeptide(L)'
;MRTIKLLNPTILFRTLVPWLSVAFVAGLVWNPAIVSARPIRIEISATVRSVDDAFNILNGAVAPGDVVTGFYVYDSSAQDSNPLEQVGDYWYDTAASGIRLKVNGLRFVTDPANVSFLFELVNNYNNLDNYLLRSYNNLFDVSATGTFLMNTISWQLDDPTQTALSSTALPNKAPILSKWQSVFGLDIMSSGDNGFFLIRSDVTSAVRIR
;
A
#
# COMPACT_ATOMS: atom_id res chain seq x y z
N MET A 1 -15.93 -44.75 94.02
CA MET A 1 -16.70 -43.62 93.42
C MET A 1 -15.98 -42.32 93.69
N ARG A 2 -15.22 -41.80 92.79
CA ARG A 2 -14.50 -40.56 92.97
C ARG A 2 -14.93 -39.58 91.88
N THR A 3 -15.49 -38.45 92.28
CA THR A 3 -16.02 -37.43 91.46
C THR A 3 -14.88 -36.46 91.13
N ILE A 4 -14.57 -36.26 89.83
CA ILE A 4 -13.56 -35.31 89.39
C ILE A 4 -14.28 -34.03 88.94
N LYS A 5 -13.95 -32.88 89.54
CA LYS A 5 -14.40 -31.54 89.20
C LYS A 5 -13.57 -31.06 88.01
N LEU A 6 -14.23 -30.68 86.92
CA LEU A 6 -13.60 -30.02 85.80
C LEU A 6 -13.60 -28.48 86.02
N LEU A 7 -12.40 -27.89 85.95
CA LEU A 7 -12.16 -26.48 85.94
C LEU A 7 -12.37 -25.90 84.51
N ASN A 8 -13.08 -24.80 84.41
CA ASN A 8 -13.39 -24.10 83.22
C ASN A 8 -12.31 -23.01 83.00
N PRO A 9 -11.55 -23.01 81.89
CA PRO A 9 -10.68 -21.88 81.58
C PRO A 9 -11.40 -20.90 80.65
N THR A 10 -11.58 -19.66 81.11
CA THR A 10 -12.05 -18.54 80.38
C THR A 10 -10.96 -18.09 79.37
N ILE A 11 -11.21 -18.32 78.07
CA ILE A 11 -10.29 -17.85 77.03
C ILE A 11 -10.75 -16.45 76.58
N LEU A 12 -9.87 -15.48 76.83
CA LEU A 12 -9.96 -14.10 76.35
C LEU A 12 -9.61 -14.08 74.85
N PHE A 13 -10.59 -13.89 73.95
CA PHE A 13 -10.33 -13.61 72.56
C PHE A 13 -9.92 -12.11 72.38
N ARG A 14 -8.66 -11.88 72.12
CA ARG A 14 -8.20 -10.62 71.57
C ARG A 14 -8.49 -10.62 70.06
N THR A 15 -9.42 -9.79 69.64
CA THR A 15 -9.70 -9.51 68.23
C THR A 15 -8.56 -8.67 67.61
N LEU A 16 -7.74 -9.37 66.80
CA LEU A 16 -6.78 -8.71 65.89
C LEU A 16 -7.58 -8.24 64.64
N VAL A 17 -7.71 -6.98 64.46
CA VAL A 17 -8.24 -6.37 63.25
C VAL A 17 -7.13 -6.35 62.21
N PRO A 18 -7.24 -7.06 61.05
CA PRO A 18 -6.25 -6.99 60.00
C PRO A 18 -6.48 -5.69 59.23
N TRP A 19 -5.47 -4.87 59.15
CA TRP A 19 -5.41 -3.69 58.26
C TRP A 19 -5.33 -4.23 56.84
N LEU A 20 -6.44 -4.16 56.06
CA LEU A 20 -6.44 -4.41 54.62
C LEU A 20 -5.77 -3.22 53.95
N SER A 21 -4.51 -3.41 53.53
CA SER A 21 -3.83 -2.48 52.63
C SER A 21 -4.40 -2.66 51.24
N VAL A 22 -5.28 -1.78 50.78
CA VAL A 22 -5.77 -1.71 49.40
C VAL A 22 -4.62 -1.16 48.56
N ALA A 23 -3.86 -2.02 47.89
CA ALA A 23 -2.91 -1.63 46.86
C ALA A 23 -3.70 -1.15 45.63
N PHE A 24 -3.70 0.17 45.41
CA PHE A 24 -4.23 0.78 44.19
C PHE A 24 -3.26 0.48 43.05
N VAL A 25 -3.52 -0.57 42.26
CA VAL A 25 -2.82 -0.81 41.01
C VAL A 25 -3.33 0.23 40.01
N ALA A 26 -2.61 1.32 39.85
CA ALA A 26 -2.82 2.25 38.75
C ALA A 26 -2.46 1.52 37.45
N GLY A 27 -3.47 0.93 36.80
CA GLY A 27 -3.35 0.35 35.48
C GLY A 27 -2.95 1.47 34.51
N LEU A 28 -1.69 1.44 34.03
CA LEU A 28 -1.27 2.22 32.88
C LEU A 28 -2.12 1.74 31.67
N VAL A 29 -3.18 2.48 31.38
CA VAL A 29 -3.93 2.31 30.14
C VAL A 29 -2.97 2.75 29.02
N TRP A 30 -2.29 1.79 28.41
CA TRP A 30 -1.60 2.03 27.16
C TRP A 30 -2.67 2.34 26.11
N ASN A 31 -2.93 3.62 25.85
CA ASN A 31 -3.63 4.04 24.67
C ASN A 31 -2.68 3.78 23.49
N PRO A 32 -2.95 2.78 22.61
CA PRO A 32 -2.20 2.67 21.38
C PRO A 32 -2.41 4.01 20.65
N ALA A 33 -1.32 4.71 20.37
CA ALA A 33 -1.38 5.90 19.54
C ALA A 33 -2.09 5.49 18.23
N ILE A 34 -3.24 6.08 17.97
CA ILE A 34 -3.92 5.92 16.69
C ILE A 34 -2.95 6.50 15.66
N VAL A 35 -2.21 5.64 14.96
CA VAL A 35 -1.40 6.06 13.82
C VAL A 35 -2.40 6.56 12.78
N SER A 36 -2.54 7.87 12.69
CA SER A 36 -3.43 8.49 11.71
C SER A 36 -2.89 8.19 10.33
N ALA A 37 -3.72 7.55 9.50
CA ALA A 37 -3.44 7.37 8.09
C ALA A 37 -2.94 8.69 7.49
N ARG A 38 -1.81 8.64 6.78
CA ARG A 38 -1.20 9.81 6.15
C ARG A 38 -1.17 9.60 4.65
N PRO A 39 -2.25 9.92 3.94
CA PRO A 39 -2.31 9.75 2.51
C PRO A 39 -1.23 10.61 1.85
N ILE A 40 -0.42 9.96 1.04
CA ILE A 40 0.55 10.59 0.15
C ILE A 40 -0.03 10.54 -1.24
N ARG A 41 -0.15 11.69 -1.87
CA ARG A 41 -0.58 11.82 -3.27
C ARG A 41 0.59 12.30 -4.13
N ILE A 42 0.87 11.53 -5.19
CA ILE A 42 1.89 11.86 -6.19
C ILE A 42 1.18 12.01 -7.53
N GLU A 43 1.30 13.18 -8.14
CA GLU A 43 0.89 13.41 -9.52
C GLU A 43 1.99 12.97 -10.47
N ILE A 44 1.58 12.35 -11.59
CA ILE A 44 2.48 11.88 -12.64
C ILE A 44 2.00 12.39 -14.00
N SER A 45 2.97 12.63 -14.88
CA SER A 45 2.76 12.81 -16.31
C SER A 45 3.67 11.85 -17.06
N ALA A 46 3.17 11.30 -18.16
CA ALA A 46 3.91 10.40 -19.02
C ALA A 46 3.58 10.65 -20.48
N THR A 47 4.48 10.29 -21.38
CA THR A 47 4.24 10.33 -22.82
C THR A 47 4.09 8.92 -23.35
N VAL A 48 3.02 8.64 -24.08
CA VAL A 48 2.79 7.34 -24.71
C VAL A 48 3.91 7.05 -25.70
N ARG A 49 4.61 5.93 -25.49
CA ARG A 49 5.68 5.45 -26.37
C ARG A 49 5.17 4.51 -27.44
N SER A 50 4.29 3.59 -27.04
CA SER A 50 3.69 2.61 -27.94
C SER A 50 2.31 2.17 -27.48
N VAL A 51 1.50 1.77 -28.45
CA VAL A 51 0.19 1.18 -28.22
C VAL A 51 0.14 -0.14 -29.00
N ASP A 52 -0.21 -1.23 -28.31
CA ASP A 52 -0.55 -2.51 -28.91
C ASP A 52 -2.05 -2.74 -28.69
N ASP A 53 -2.83 -2.63 -29.75
CA ASP A 53 -4.29 -2.74 -29.74
C ASP A 53 -4.80 -3.38 -31.03
N ALA A 54 -4.31 -4.60 -31.30
CA ALA A 54 -4.64 -5.34 -32.51
C ALA A 54 -6.15 -5.62 -32.67
N PHE A 55 -6.92 -5.56 -31.59
CA PHE A 55 -8.37 -5.77 -31.56
C PHE A 55 -9.18 -4.48 -31.61
N ASN A 56 -8.50 -3.33 -31.72
CA ASN A 56 -9.12 -2.01 -31.77
C ASN A 56 -10.04 -1.70 -30.57
N ILE A 57 -9.67 -2.16 -29.38
CA ILE A 57 -10.42 -1.95 -28.14
C ILE A 57 -10.44 -0.47 -27.73
N LEU A 58 -9.32 0.22 -27.97
CA LEU A 58 -9.16 1.64 -27.69
C LEU A 58 -9.78 2.51 -28.80
N ASN A 59 -10.23 1.90 -29.90
CA ASN A 59 -10.84 2.59 -31.06
C ASN A 59 -10.00 3.77 -31.59
N GLY A 60 -8.67 3.62 -31.58
CA GLY A 60 -7.73 4.65 -32.01
C GLY A 60 -7.68 5.90 -31.13
N ALA A 61 -8.25 5.86 -29.93
CA ALA A 61 -8.31 7.00 -29.02
C ALA A 61 -6.95 7.32 -28.37
N VAL A 62 -5.98 6.41 -28.43
CA VAL A 62 -4.64 6.59 -27.87
C VAL A 62 -3.58 6.28 -28.92
N ALA A 63 -2.60 7.15 -29.06
CA ALA A 63 -1.51 7.01 -30.01
C ALA A 63 -0.15 7.39 -29.37
N PRO A 64 0.99 6.93 -29.93
CA PRO A 64 2.30 7.40 -29.53
C PRO A 64 2.41 8.93 -29.60
N GLY A 65 2.98 9.53 -28.55
CA GLY A 65 3.09 10.97 -28.37
C GLY A 65 1.99 11.60 -27.51
N ASP A 66 0.88 10.88 -27.26
CA ASP A 66 -0.17 11.35 -26.35
C ASP A 66 0.34 11.48 -24.92
N VAL A 67 -0.28 12.37 -24.14
CA VAL A 67 0.10 12.65 -22.76
C VAL A 67 -0.87 11.93 -21.80
N VAL A 68 -0.33 11.02 -21.01
CA VAL A 68 -1.01 10.43 -19.85
C VAL A 68 -0.78 11.34 -18.66
N THR A 69 -1.84 11.70 -17.96
CA THR A 69 -1.77 12.43 -16.68
C THR A 69 -2.55 11.71 -15.62
N GLY A 70 -2.14 11.90 -14.37
CA GLY A 70 -2.90 11.33 -13.26
C GLY A 70 -2.13 11.36 -11.96
N PHE A 71 -2.50 10.48 -11.05
CA PHE A 71 -1.87 10.38 -9.74
C PHE A 71 -2.04 9.00 -9.14
N TYR A 72 -1.22 8.70 -8.16
CA TYR A 72 -1.45 7.59 -7.25
C TYR A 72 -1.48 8.08 -5.80
N VAL A 73 -2.17 7.31 -4.96
CA VAL A 73 -2.31 7.58 -3.53
C VAL A 73 -1.99 6.32 -2.75
N TYR A 74 -1.25 6.48 -1.67
CA TYR A 74 -0.96 5.43 -0.71
C TYR A 74 -0.94 5.98 0.71
N ASP A 75 -1.17 5.11 1.70
CA ASP A 75 -1.01 5.42 3.10
C ASP A 75 0.43 5.14 3.54
N SER A 76 1.14 6.16 3.98
CA SER A 76 2.53 6.03 4.43
C SER A 76 2.69 5.30 5.77
N SER A 77 1.59 4.93 6.43
CA SER A 77 1.59 4.14 7.67
C SER A 77 1.37 2.64 7.43
N ALA A 78 1.22 2.21 6.16
CA ALA A 78 1.05 0.81 5.82
C ALA A 78 2.24 -0.02 6.32
N GLN A 79 1.95 -1.25 6.74
CA GLN A 79 2.97 -2.16 7.22
C GLN A 79 3.57 -2.94 6.06
N ASP A 80 4.89 -3.12 6.12
CA ASP A 80 5.58 -4.03 5.23
C ASP A 80 5.14 -5.47 5.49
N SER A 81 4.75 -6.18 4.45
CA SER A 81 4.33 -7.58 4.51
C SER A 81 5.41 -8.56 4.04
N ASN A 82 6.54 -8.06 3.51
CA ASN A 82 7.62 -8.91 3.04
C ASN A 82 8.58 -9.26 4.20
N PRO A 83 8.98 -10.55 4.35
CA PRO A 83 9.91 -10.96 5.37
C PRO A 83 11.38 -10.63 5.05
N LEU A 84 11.71 -10.23 3.81
CA LEU A 84 13.04 -9.87 3.38
C LEU A 84 13.32 -8.38 3.67
N GLU A 85 14.34 -8.07 4.42
CA GLU A 85 14.73 -6.71 4.78
C GLU A 85 15.00 -5.79 3.57
N GLN A 86 15.46 -6.38 2.45
CA GLN A 86 15.75 -5.67 1.21
C GLN A 86 14.54 -5.45 0.31
N VAL A 87 13.37 -5.98 0.68
CA VAL A 87 12.13 -5.86 -0.11
C VAL A 87 11.02 -5.38 0.81
N GLY A 88 10.37 -4.29 0.46
CA GLY A 88 9.20 -3.78 1.15
C GLY A 88 7.97 -3.91 0.27
N ASP A 89 6.99 -4.73 0.69
CA ASP A 89 5.71 -4.94 0.01
C ASP A 89 4.58 -4.30 0.83
N TYR A 90 3.97 -3.28 0.27
CA TYR A 90 2.89 -2.53 0.89
C TYR A 90 1.60 -2.72 0.09
N TRP A 91 0.69 -3.51 0.64
CA TRP A 91 -0.59 -3.81 0.03
C TRP A 91 -1.70 -2.89 0.55
N TYR A 92 -2.56 -2.47 -0.36
CA TYR A 92 -3.72 -1.62 -0.08
C TYR A 92 -4.98 -2.25 -0.66
N ASP A 93 -6.02 -2.27 0.16
CA ASP A 93 -7.35 -2.83 -0.13
C ASP A 93 -8.49 -1.82 0.09
N THR A 94 -8.14 -0.54 0.33
CA THR A 94 -9.11 0.51 0.63
C THR A 94 -9.24 1.51 -0.52
N ALA A 95 -10.43 2.06 -0.74
CA ALA A 95 -10.77 2.98 -1.82
C ALA A 95 -9.94 4.30 -1.82
N ALA A 96 -9.27 4.63 -0.70
CA ALA A 96 -8.41 5.80 -0.62
C ALA A 96 -7.10 5.64 -1.39
N SER A 97 -6.64 4.38 -1.58
CA SER A 97 -5.38 4.05 -2.24
C SER A 97 -5.60 3.61 -3.69
N GLY A 98 -4.54 3.65 -4.49
CA GLY A 98 -4.57 3.22 -5.88
C GLY A 98 -4.07 4.27 -6.86
N ILE A 99 -4.25 3.99 -8.14
CA ILE A 99 -3.80 4.84 -9.25
C ILE A 99 -4.98 5.29 -10.10
N ARG A 100 -4.92 6.52 -10.59
CA ARG A 100 -5.94 7.14 -11.48
C ARG A 100 -5.24 7.88 -12.59
N LEU A 101 -5.50 7.45 -13.82
CA LEU A 101 -4.87 7.98 -15.02
C LEU A 101 -5.93 8.43 -16.02
N LYS A 102 -5.50 9.33 -16.91
CA LYS A 102 -6.31 9.87 -18.00
C LYS A 102 -5.42 10.12 -19.22
N VAL A 103 -5.90 9.72 -20.39
CA VAL A 103 -5.33 10.03 -21.69
C VAL A 103 -6.47 10.24 -22.70
N ASN A 104 -6.47 11.36 -23.39
CA ASN A 104 -7.45 11.71 -24.44
C ASN A 104 -8.94 11.48 -24.05
N GLY A 105 -9.28 11.75 -22.78
CA GLY A 105 -10.62 11.57 -22.24
C GLY A 105 -10.90 10.20 -21.67
N LEU A 106 -10.16 9.16 -22.02
CA LEU A 106 -10.25 7.83 -21.40
C LEU A 106 -9.69 7.87 -19.98
N ARG A 107 -10.35 7.17 -19.05
CA ARG A 107 -9.90 7.03 -17.66
C ARG A 107 -9.54 5.57 -17.39
N PHE A 108 -8.49 5.40 -16.61
CA PHE A 108 -7.95 4.13 -16.15
C PHE A 108 -7.72 4.26 -14.66
N VAL A 109 -8.51 3.58 -13.85
CA VAL A 109 -8.52 3.81 -12.40
C VAL A 109 -8.58 2.50 -11.63
N THR A 110 -7.88 2.42 -10.50
CA THR A 110 -8.09 1.33 -9.53
C THR A 110 -9.55 1.27 -9.14
N ASP A 111 -10.17 0.09 -9.21
CA ASP A 111 -11.57 -0.10 -8.83
C ASP A 111 -11.77 0.18 -7.33
N PRO A 112 -12.51 1.21 -6.96
CA PRO A 112 -12.70 1.55 -5.55
C PRO A 112 -13.54 0.53 -4.77
N ALA A 113 -14.27 -0.34 -5.46
CA ALA A 113 -15.05 -1.42 -4.85
C ALA A 113 -14.23 -2.69 -4.62
N ASN A 114 -13.07 -2.82 -5.30
CA ASN A 114 -12.24 -4.02 -5.25
C ASN A 114 -10.76 -3.65 -5.38
N VAL A 115 -10.27 -2.83 -4.46
CA VAL A 115 -8.87 -2.36 -4.48
C VAL A 115 -7.90 -3.52 -4.26
N SER A 116 -6.94 -3.66 -5.16
CA SER A 116 -5.77 -4.52 -5.01
C SER A 116 -4.57 -3.75 -5.59
N PHE A 117 -3.93 -2.99 -4.72
CA PHE A 117 -2.84 -2.08 -5.10
C PHE A 117 -1.59 -2.39 -4.30
N LEU A 118 -0.50 -2.69 -4.99
CA LEU A 118 0.82 -2.96 -4.44
C LEU A 118 1.73 -1.75 -4.66
N PHE A 119 2.45 -1.37 -3.62
CA PHE A 119 3.63 -0.54 -3.70
C PHE A 119 4.83 -1.37 -3.21
N GLU A 120 5.75 -1.72 -4.10
CA GLU A 120 6.95 -2.49 -3.78
C GLU A 120 8.19 -1.60 -3.88
N LEU A 121 9.08 -1.75 -2.92
CA LEU A 121 10.38 -1.10 -2.89
C LEU A 121 11.45 -2.15 -2.67
N VAL A 122 12.41 -2.22 -3.59
CA VAL A 122 13.57 -3.12 -3.48
C VAL A 122 14.82 -2.28 -3.33
N ASN A 123 15.58 -2.50 -2.25
CA ASN A 123 16.81 -1.78 -1.95
C ASN A 123 17.98 -2.75 -1.91
N ASN A 124 18.89 -2.65 -2.87
CA ASN A 124 20.11 -3.46 -2.98
C ASN A 124 19.87 -4.98 -3.02
N TYR A 125 18.78 -5.44 -3.61
CA TYR A 125 18.50 -6.86 -3.77
C TYR A 125 18.65 -7.30 -5.21
N ASN A 126 19.31 -8.43 -5.45
CA ASN A 126 19.63 -8.94 -6.79
C ASN A 126 20.32 -7.90 -7.71
N ASN A 127 21.21 -7.08 -7.14
CA ASN A 127 21.92 -6.00 -7.84
C ASN A 127 20.97 -4.94 -8.43
N LEU A 128 19.90 -4.61 -7.74
CA LEU A 128 18.89 -3.69 -8.23
C LEU A 128 18.27 -2.89 -7.06
N ASP A 129 18.05 -1.58 -7.29
CA ASP A 129 17.00 -0.84 -6.62
C ASP A 129 15.78 -0.80 -7.53
N ASN A 130 14.60 -1.07 -6.99
CA ASN A 130 13.36 -1.03 -7.73
C ASN A 130 12.27 -0.26 -6.97
N TYR A 131 11.47 0.47 -7.73
CA TYR A 131 10.29 1.18 -7.27
C TYR A 131 9.13 0.74 -8.17
N LEU A 132 8.21 -0.04 -7.63
CA LEU A 132 7.11 -0.60 -8.39
C LEU A 132 5.77 -0.19 -7.77
N LEU A 133 4.87 0.33 -8.59
CA LEU A 133 3.45 0.44 -8.31
C LEU A 133 2.70 -0.52 -9.22
N ARG A 134 1.74 -1.27 -8.67
CA ARG A 134 0.88 -2.15 -9.47
C ARG A 134 -0.53 -2.20 -8.92
N SER A 135 -1.49 -1.88 -9.76
CA SER A 135 -2.91 -2.05 -9.51
C SER A 135 -3.45 -3.21 -10.34
N TYR A 136 -4.12 -4.17 -9.71
CA TYR A 136 -4.57 -5.41 -10.34
C TYR A 136 -6.05 -5.39 -10.73
N ASN A 137 -6.87 -4.63 -10.01
CA ASN A 137 -8.30 -4.49 -10.30
C ASN A 137 -8.57 -3.05 -10.70
N ASN A 138 -8.94 -2.84 -11.98
CA ASN A 138 -9.09 -1.49 -12.49
C ASN A 138 -10.36 -1.37 -13.32
N LEU A 139 -10.92 -0.17 -13.36
CA LEU A 139 -12.00 0.24 -14.26
C LEU A 139 -11.37 1.04 -15.41
N PHE A 140 -11.68 0.62 -16.63
CA PHE A 140 -11.20 1.26 -17.85
C PHE A 140 -12.39 1.80 -18.65
N ASP A 141 -12.36 3.08 -19.00
CA ASP A 141 -13.34 3.74 -19.87
C ASP A 141 -13.07 3.37 -21.34
N VAL A 142 -13.18 2.08 -21.67
CA VAL A 142 -13.02 1.62 -23.04
C VAL A 142 -14.32 0.96 -23.51
N SER A 143 -14.62 1.09 -24.78
CA SER A 143 -15.87 0.55 -25.37
C SER A 143 -15.86 -0.96 -25.55
N ALA A 144 -15.05 -1.69 -24.79
CA ALA A 144 -14.98 -3.13 -24.88
C ALA A 144 -16.22 -3.79 -24.27
N THR A 145 -16.88 -4.62 -25.06
CA THR A 145 -17.92 -5.52 -24.59
C THR A 145 -17.29 -6.85 -24.22
N GLY A 146 -17.31 -7.25 -22.95
CA GLY A 146 -16.77 -8.54 -22.49
C GLY A 146 -16.09 -8.46 -21.14
N THR A 147 -15.68 -9.62 -20.64
CA THR A 147 -15.00 -9.74 -19.36
C THR A 147 -13.50 -9.53 -19.55
N PHE A 148 -12.91 -8.56 -18.86
CA PHE A 148 -11.46 -8.48 -18.73
C PHE A 148 -11.01 -9.51 -17.71
N LEU A 149 -10.23 -10.50 -18.12
CA LEU A 149 -9.64 -11.52 -17.24
C LEU A 149 -8.46 -10.96 -16.46
N MET A 150 -7.74 -10.01 -17.06
CA MET A 150 -6.62 -9.33 -16.43
C MET A 150 -6.62 -7.87 -16.88
N ASN A 151 -6.55 -6.95 -15.91
CA ASN A 151 -6.35 -5.55 -16.19
C ASN A 151 -5.39 -4.98 -15.15
N THR A 152 -4.26 -4.49 -15.58
CA THR A 152 -3.25 -3.94 -14.70
C THR A 152 -2.85 -2.54 -15.11
N ILE A 153 -2.56 -1.71 -14.10
CA ILE A 153 -1.84 -0.47 -14.27
C ILE A 153 -0.57 -0.63 -13.46
N SER A 154 0.60 -0.52 -14.09
CA SER A 154 1.88 -0.64 -13.39
C SER A 154 2.84 0.46 -13.78
N TRP A 155 3.64 0.93 -12.83
CA TRP A 155 4.74 1.82 -13.06
C TRP A 155 5.97 1.31 -12.34
N GLN A 156 7.10 1.18 -13.06
CA GLN A 156 8.32 0.63 -12.55
C GLN A 156 9.52 1.53 -12.88
N LEU A 157 10.39 1.71 -11.89
CA LEU A 157 11.69 2.36 -12.03
C LEU A 157 12.75 1.40 -11.52
N ASP A 158 13.85 1.26 -12.26
CA ASP A 158 14.98 0.40 -11.91
C ASP A 158 16.30 1.17 -11.89
N ASP A 159 17.13 0.88 -10.88
CA ASP A 159 18.51 1.36 -10.82
C ASP A 159 19.48 0.22 -10.50
N PRO A 160 20.20 -0.32 -11.52
CA PRO A 160 21.21 -1.35 -11.33
C PRO A 160 22.48 -0.82 -10.63
N THR A 161 22.61 0.49 -10.42
CA THR A 161 23.72 1.04 -9.63
C THR A 161 23.46 1.03 -8.12
N GLN A 162 22.22 0.72 -7.70
CA GLN A 162 21.83 0.57 -6.30
C GLN A 162 22.06 1.87 -5.48
N THR A 163 21.79 3.01 -6.08
CA THR A 163 21.98 4.33 -5.47
C THR A 163 20.70 5.16 -5.37
N ALA A 164 19.60 4.67 -5.97
CA ALA A 164 18.34 5.39 -6.00
C ALA A 164 17.60 5.34 -4.65
N LEU A 165 17.69 4.22 -3.94
CA LEU A 165 17.09 4.01 -2.63
C LEU A 165 18.15 3.90 -1.53
N SER A 166 17.74 4.13 -0.30
CA SER A 166 18.55 3.89 0.91
C SER A 166 17.82 3.02 1.94
N SER A 167 16.59 2.66 1.66
CA SER A 167 15.76 1.75 2.46
C SER A 167 14.54 1.32 1.68
N THR A 168 13.84 0.31 2.19
CA THR A 168 12.55 -0.17 1.68
C THR A 168 11.35 0.55 2.29
N ALA A 169 11.58 1.50 3.23
CA ALA A 169 10.49 2.24 3.87
C ALA A 169 9.73 3.12 2.86
N LEU A 170 8.40 3.17 3.02
CA LEU A 170 7.53 4.01 2.17
C LEU A 170 8.01 5.46 2.14
N PRO A 171 8.28 6.02 0.96
CA PRO A 171 8.74 7.39 0.84
C PRO A 171 7.62 8.38 1.17
N ASN A 172 7.98 9.53 1.67
CA ASN A 172 7.06 10.64 1.85
C ASN A 172 7.20 11.72 0.75
N LYS A 173 7.91 11.40 -0.33
CA LYS A 173 8.20 12.27 -1.48
C LYS A 173 8.03 11.48 -2.77
N ALA A 174 7.82 12.21 -3.87
CA ALA A 174 7.89 11.61 -5.20
C ALA A 174 9.32 11.11 -5.49
N PRO A 175 9.48 10.04 -6.30
CA PRO A 175 10.78 9.60 -6.76
C PRO A 175 11.43 10.68 -7.63
N ILE A 176 12.75 10.86 -7.47
CA ILE A 176 13.55 11.74 -8.31
C ILE A 176 13.93 10.96 -9.56
N LEU A 177 13.24 11.19 -10.68
CA LEU A 177 13.37 10.39 -11.88
C LEU A 177 14.80 10.27 -12.41
N SER A 178 15.63 11.30 -12.26
CA SER A 178 17.03 11.29 -12.71
C SER A 178 17.96 10.37 -11.93
N LYS A 179 17.50 9.77 -10.82
CA LYS A 179 18.26 8.76 -10.07
C LYS A 179 18.09 7.35 -10.59
N TRP A 180 17.12 7.15 -11.49
CA TRP A 180 16.76 5.83 -12.01
C TRP A 180 17.32 5.66 -13.42
N GLN A 181 18.01 4.56 -13.68
CA GLN A 181 18.66 4.34 -14.98
C GLN A 181 17.73 3.73 -16.01
N SER A 182 16.79 2.90 -15.57
CA SER A 182 15.77 2.33 -16.43
C SER A 182 14.42 2.77 -15.97
N VAL A 183 13.77 3.58 -16.77
CA VAL A 183 12.37 3.92 -16.60
C VAL A 183 11.60 2.92 -17.46
N PHE A 184 11.29 1.73 -16.90
CA PHE A 184 10.25 0.92 -17.49
C PHE A 184 8.95 1.66 -17.28
N GLY A 185 8.22 1.81 -18.36
CA GLY A 185 7.18 2.78 -18.41
C GLY A 185 6.04 2.54 -17.46
N LEU A 186 5.16 3.48 -17.51
CA LEU A 186 3.80 3.36 -17.03
C LEU A 186 3.04 2.52 -18.04
N ASP A 187 2.71 1.30 -17.67
CA ASP A 187 1.97 0.35 -18.50
C ASP A 187 0.50 0.29 -18.06
N ILE A 188 -0.41 0.42 -19.02
CA ILE A 188 -1.84 0.18 -18.85
C ILE A 188 -2.19 -0.99 -19.75
N MET A 189 -2.59 -2.12 -19.16
CA MET A 189 -2.81 -3.36 -19.87
C MET A 189 -4.17 -3.95 -19.54
N SER A 190 -4.82 -4.50 -20.53
CA SER A 190 -5.99 -5.34 -20.38
C SER A 190 -5.91 -6.56 -21.28
N SER A 191 -6.38 -7.70 -20.79
CA SER A 191 -6.53 -8.93 -21.55
C SER A 191 -7.83 -9.62 -21.13
N GLY A 192 -8.57 -10.16 -22.09
CA GLY A 192 -9.84 -10.84 -21.84
C GLY A 192 -10.37 -11.50 -23.10
N ASP A 193 -11.65 -11.93 -23.03
CA ASP A 193 -12.32 -12.67 -24.09
C ASP A 193 -12.38 -11.90 -25.43
N ASN A 194 -12.38 -10.56 -25.37
CA ASN A 194 -12.49 -9.67 -26.54
C ASN A 194 -11.15 -9.14 -27.04
N GLY A 195 -10.04 -9.64 -26.50
CA GLY A 195 -8.72 -9.30 -26.96
C GLY A 195 -7.81 -8.70 -25.88
N PHE A 196 -6.83 -7.97 -26.37
CA PHE A 196 -5.74 -7.42 -25.57
C PHE A 196 -5.43 -6.00 -26.04
N PHE A 197 -5.11 -5.12 -25.11
CA PHE A 197 -4.39 -3.90 -25.41
C PHE A 197 -3.30 -3.63 -24.37
N LEU A 198 -2.27 -2.89 -24.79
CA LEU A 198 -1.20 -2.44 -23.93
C LEU A 198 -0.77 -1.04 -24.37
N ILE A 199 -0.90 -0.07 -23.45
CA ILE A 199 -0.37 1.28 -23.61
C ILE A 199 0.91 1.35 -22.78
N ARG A 200 2.06 1.62 -23.41
CA ARG A 200 3.34 1.86 -22.76
C ARG A 200 3.68 3.33 -22.83
N SER A 201 4.03 3.92 -21.68
CA SER A 201 4.32 5.34 -21.59
C SER A 201 5.57 5.57 -20.74
N ASP A 202 6.36 6.58 -21.12
CA ASP A 202 7.54 7.01 -20.36
C ASP A 202 7.13 8.13 -19.40
N VAL A 203 7.30 7.90 -18.08
CA VAL A 203 6.99 8.91 -17.08
C VAL A 203 7.99 10.05 -17.15
N THR A 204 7.50 11.27 -17.38
CA THR A 204 8.30 12.48 -17.54
C THR A 204 8.29 13.38 -16.31
N SER A 205 7.32 13.19 -15.41
CA SER A 205 7.19 13.96 -14.18
C SER A 205 6.53 13.16 -13.07
N ALA A 206 7.03 13.32 -11.86
CA ALA A 206 6.39 12.83 -10.62
C ALA A 206 6.54 13.90 -9.53
N VAL A 207 5.42 14.39 -8.97
CA VAL A 207 5.39 15.48 -8.00
C VAL A 207 4.43 15.18 -6.86
N ARG A 208 4.89 15.34 -5.61
CA ARG A 208 4.01 15.23 -4.45
C ARG A 208 3.11 16.46 -4.34
N ILE A 209 1.80 16.22 -4.20
CA ILE A 209 0.81 17.26 -3.91
C ILE A 209 0.52 17.27 -2.40
N ARG A 210 0.39 18.44 -1.83
CA ARG A 210 0.06 18.66 -0.42
C ARG A 210 -1.44 18.68 -0.20
#